data_78f11cab336806f9b2095f16b20418c6
#
_entry.id   78f11cab336806f9b2095f16b20418c6
#
_cell.length_a   1.000
_cell.length_b   1.000
_cell.length_c   1.000
_cell.angle_alpha   90.00
_cell.angle_beta   90.00
_cell.angle_gamma   90.00
#
_symmetry.space_group_name_H-M   'P 1'
#
loop_
_entity.id
_entity.type
_entity.pdbx_description
1 polymer ?
#
loop_
_entity_poly.entity_id
_entity_poly.type
_entity_poly.pdbx_seq_one_letter_code
_entity_poly.pdbx_strand_id
1 'polypeptide(L)'
;MLRDIIDSGVIPVVRLTRIFRQAQSSRIVMSAHAINRGCFPDISNGQHTDFFFMKQEEPEKVAETIVSLVRDRLPKAYLQPTANIQVLTPMQRGVVGAANLNMALQQALNHNTAALARGGYTF
;
A
#
# COMPACT_ATOMS: atom_id res chain seq x y z
N MET A 1 -12.36 15.70 -18.64
CA MET A 1 -12.75 16.93 -17.91
C MET A 1 -11.54 17.73 -17.38
N LEU A 2 -10.78 17.32 -16.32
CA LEU A 2 -9.61 18.09 -15.85
C LEU A 2 -8.54 18.26 -16.93
N ARG A 3 -8.23 17.20 -17.67
CA ARG A 3 -7.27 17.22 -18.76
C ARG A 3 -7.68 18.22 -19.85
N ASP A 4 -8.94 18.24 -20.22
CA ASP A 4 -9.47 19.12 -21.27
C ASP A 4 -9.35 20.61 -20.86
N ILE A 5 -9.55 20.91 -19.57
CA ILE A 5 -9.36 22.25 -19.02
C ILE A 5 -7.88 22.67 -19.09
N ILE A 6 -6.98 21.76 -18.75
CA ILE A 6 -5.54 22.00 -18.83
C ILE A 6 -5.11 22.23 -20.29
N ASP A 7 -5.59 21.38 -21.18
CA ASP A 7 -5.21 21.39 -22.61
C ASP A 7 -5.81 22.62 -23.34
N SER A 8 -6.90 23.21 -22.82
CA SER A 8 -7.51 24.41 -23.38
C SER A 8 -6.62 25.67 -23.31
N GLY A 9 -5.69 25.70 -22.36
CA GLY A 9 -4.79 26.85 -22.14
C GLY A 9 -5.48 28.15 -21.65
N VAL A 10 -6.79 28.11 -21.39
CA VAL A 10 -7.58 29.30 -20.99
C VAL A 10 -7.33 29.67 -19.52
N ILE A 11 -6.98 28.67 -18.68
CA ILE A 11 -6.75 28.86 -17.24
C ILE A 11 -5.28 28.66 -16.94
N PRO A 12 -4.64 29.53 -16.10
CA PRO A 12 -3.28 29.31 -15.64
C PRO A 12 -3.14 27.99 -14.90
N VAL A 13 -2.17 27.17 -15.31
CA VAL A 13 -1.91 25.84 -14.73
C VAL A 13 -0.59 25.86 -13.99
N VAL A 14 -0.62 25.49 -12.71
CA VAL A 14 0.57 25.25 -11.91
C VAL A 14 0.72 23.76 -11.69
N ARG A 15 1.84 23.19 -12.15
CA ARG A 15 2.16 21.77 -11.98
C ARG A 15 3.21 21.57 -10.89
N LEU A 16 2.85 20.85 -9.85
CA LEU A 16 3.79 20.47 -8.80
C LEU A 16 4.68 19.32 -9.30
N THR A 17 5.99 19.54 -9.33
CA THR A 17 6.97 18.59 -9.88
C THR A 17 7.97 18.07 -8.84
N ARG A 18 8.03 18.68 -7.65
CA ARG A 18 8.95 18.28 -6.57
C ARG A 18 8.20 17.64 -5.41
N ILE A 19 8.71 16.52 -4.94
CA ILE A 19 8.23 15.85 -3.72
C ILE A 19 9.19 16.23 -2.59
N PHE A 20 8.68 16.96 -1.59
CA PHE A 20 9.48 17.40 -0.45
C PHE A 20 9.33 16.50 0.79
N ARG A 21 8.27 15.71 0.85
CA ARG A 21 7.93 14.90 2.02
C ARG A 21 8.86 13.71 2.23
N GLN A 22 9.42 13.15 1.15
CA GLN A 22 10.33 12.00 1.19
C GLN A 22 11.70 12.41 0.62
N ALA A 23 12.76 11.78 1.13
CA ALA A 23 14.11 12.03 0.62
C ALA A 23 14.17 11.79 -0.89
N GLN A 24 14.86 12.66 -1.62
CA GLN A 24 15.00 12.54 -3.08
C GLN A 24 15.72 11.24 -3.50
N SER A 25 16.48 10.63 -2.58
CA SER A 25 17.14 9.33 -2.76
C SER A 25 16.25 8.12 -2.43
N SER A 26 15.01 8.33 -1.96
CA SER A 26 14.05 7.26 -1.67
C SER A 26 13.70 6.49 -2.94
N ARG A 27 13.81 5.17 -2.90
CA ARG A 27 13.39 4.30 -4.01
C ARG A 27 11.88 4.32 -4.23
N ILE A 28 11.09 4.57 -3.18
CA ILE A 28 9.64 4.79 -3.31
C ILE A 28 9.38 5.97 -4.24
N VAL A 29 10.07 7.10 -4.02
CA VAL A 29 9.91 8.30 -4.85
C VAL A 29 10.38 8.06 -6.28
N MET A 30 11.55 7.44 -6.46
CA MET A 30 12.09 7.12 -7.78
C MET A 30 11.17 6.17 -8.56
N SER A 31 10.64 5.14 -7.89
CA SER A 31 9.70 4.18 -8.47
C SER A 31 8.38 4.87 -8.87
N ALA A 32 7.84 5.75 -8.02
CA ALA A 32 6.64 6.50 -8.33
C ALA A 32 6.83 7.40 -9.57
N HIS A 33 7.97 8.07 -9.71
CA HIS A 33 8.30 8.86 -10.89
C HIS A 33 8.48 8.00 -12.16
N ALA A 34 9.09 6.82 -12.03
CA ALA A 34 9.22 5.89 -13.16
C ALA A 34 7.85 5.44 -13.65
N ILE A 35 6.98 4.99 -12.76
CA ILE A 35 5.62 4.55 -13.08
C ILE A 35 4.82 5.68 -13.72
N ASN A 36 4.90 6.90 -13.19
CA ASN A 36 4.18 8.05 -13.74
C ASN A 36 4.64 8.42 -15.17
N ARG A 37 5.87 8.08 -15.54
CA ARG A 37 6.42 8.26 -16.91
C ARG A 37 6.17 7.05 -17.81
N GLY A 38 5.48 6.01 -17.33
CA GLY A 38 5.26 4.77 -18.05
C GLY A 38 6.48 3.84 -18.09
N CYS A 39 7.50 4.10 -17.25
CA CYS A 39 8.67 3.26 -17.13
C CYS A 39 8.49 2.21 -16.03
N PHE A 40 9.11 1.05 -16.20
CA PHE A 40 9.10 0.02 -15.17
C PHE A 40 9.98 0.46 -13.97
N PRO A 41 9.51 0.34 -12.72
CA PRO A 41 10.30 0.69 -11.56
C PRO A 41 11.40 -0.34 -11.31
N ASP A 42 12.46 0.07 -10.60
CA ASP A 42 13.46 -0.87 -10.13
C ASP A 42 12.89 -1.72 -8.98
N ILE A 43 12.67 -3.00 -9.24
CA ILE A 43 12.11 -3.99 -8.30
C ILE A 43 13.19 -4.83 -7.60
N SER A 44 14.47 -4.51 -7.76
CA SER A 44 15.55 -5.23 -7.07
C SER A 44 15.49 -4.97 -5.56
N ASN A 45 15.52 -6.05 -4.77
CA ASN A 45 15.54 -5.97 -3.32
C ASN A 45 16.98 -5.82 -2.82
N GLY A 46 17.32 -4.64 -2.29
CA GLY A 46 18.64 -4.35 -1.73
C GLY A 46 18.64 -4.24 -0.20
N GLN A 47 19.81 -4.28 0.44
CA GLN A 47 19.93 -4.20 1.92
C GLN A 47 19.50 -2.83 2.50
N HIS A 48 19.59 -1.77 1.71
CA HIS A 48 19.28 -0.39 2.14
C HIS A 48 18.16 0.24 1.30
N THR A 49 17.14 -0.55 0.94
CA THR A 49 15.99 -0.04 0.19
C THR A 49 14.80 0.22 1.11
N ASP A 50 14.05 1.26 0.80
CA ASP A 50 12.74 1.56 1.38
C ASP A 50 11.58 1.05 0.51
N PHE A 51 11.88 0.42 -0.65
CA PHE A 51 10.93 -0.15 -1.58
C PHE A 51 11.27 -1.62 -1.83
N PHE A 52 10.33 -2.51 -1.53
CA PHE A 52 10.47 -3.96 -1.70
C PHE A 52 9.40 -4.49 -2.63
N PHE A 53 9.80 -5.37 -3.53
CA PHE A 53 8.89 -6.09 -4.41
C PHE A 53 8.89 -7.58 -4.09
N MET A 54 7.71 -8.16 -3.90
CA MET A 54 7.53 -9.59 -3.68
C MET A 54 6.61 -10.13 -4.77
N LYS A 55 7.17 -10.91 -5.70
CA LYS A 55 6.38 -11.56 -6.75
C LYS A 55 5.60 -12.73 -6.15
N GLN A 56 4.27 -12.69 -6.27
CA GLN A 56 3.38 -13.79 -5.94
C GLN A 56 2.19 -13.78 -6.90
N GLU A 57 1.89 -14.92 -7.51
CA GLU A 57 0.85 -15.05 -8.54
C GLU A 57 -0.43 -15.70 -7.99
N GLU A 58 -0.34 -16.42 -6.87
CA GLU A 58 -1.48 -17.09 -6.24
C GLU A 58 -2.16 -16.14 -5.24
N PRO A 59 -3.44 -15.74 -5.46
CA PRO A 59 -4.13 -14.76 -4.61
C PRO A 59 -4.20 -15.16 -3.13
N GLU A 60 -4.38 -16.44 -2.85
CA GLU A 60 -4.45 -16.99 -1.49
C GLU A 60 -3.12 -16.78 -0.77
N LYS A 61 -2.01 -17.09 -1.43
CA LYS A 61 -0.66 -16.86 -0.87
C LYS A 61 -0.32 -15.39 -0.73
N VAL A 62 -0.87 -14.52 -1.60
CA VAL A 62 -0.74 -13.06 -1.44
C VAL A 62 -1.42 -12.63 -0.14
N ALA A 63 -2.65 -13.07 0.11
CA ALA A 63 -3.38 -12.73 1.33
C ALA A 63 -2.67 -13.22 2.60
N GLU A 64 -2.21 -14.48 2.61
CA GLU A 64 -1.42 -15.04 3.72
C GLU A 64 -0.12 -14.26 3.96
N THR A 65 0.58 -13.89 2.88
CA THR A 65 1.82 -13.11 2.96
C THR A 65 1.55 -11.72 3.57
N ILE A 66 0.48 -11.05 3.15
CA ILE A 66 0.08 -9.74 3.70
C ILE A 66 -0.18 -9.86 5.21
N VAL A 67 -0.97 -10.85 5.63
CA VAL A 67 -1.26 -11.07 7.06
C VAL A 67 0.02 -11.31 7.85
N SER A 68 0.91 -12.18 7.36
CA SER A 68 2.20 -12.47 8.01
C SER A 68 3.10 -11.24 8.08
N LEU A 69 3.16 -10.44 7.02
CA LEU A 69 3.92 -9.18 6.99
C LEU A 69 3.43 -8.21 8.05
N VAL A 70 2.13 -7.97 8.11
CA VAL A 70 1.53 -6.98 9.02
C VAL A 70 1.59 -7.43 10.48
N ARG A 71 1.33 -8.72 10.76
CA ARG A 71 1.30 -9.26 12.11
C ARG A 71 2.68 -9.43 12.72
N ASP A 72 3.64 -9.96 11.95
CA ASP A 72 4.89 -10.46 12.52
C ASP A 72 6.14 -9.77 11.96
N ARG A 73 6.27 -9.70 10.63
CA ARG A 73 7.54 -9.35 10.00
C ARG A 73 7.86 -7.86 10.05
N LEU A 74 6.91 -7.01 9.66
CA LEU A 74 7.13 -5.55 9.63
C LEU A 74 7.25 -4.96 11.03
N PRO A 75 6.41 -5.31 12.02
CA PRO A 75 6.58 -4.81 13.39
C PRO A 75 7.95 -5.14 13.98
N LYS A 76 8.45 -6.36 13.74
CA LYS A 76 9.78 -6.78 14.22
C LYS A 76 10.92 -6.10 13.47
N ALA A 77 10.81 -5.99 12.13
CA ALA A 77 11.88 -5.43 11.31
C ALA A 77 12.07 -3.92 11.52
N TYR A 78 10.98 -3.20 11.71
CA TYR A 78 10.98 -1.73 11.81
C TYR A 78 10.72 -1.20 13.22
N LEU A 79 10.53 -2.08 14.22
CA LEU A 79 10.19 -1.72 15.60
C LEU A 79 8.98 -0.76 15.67
N GLN A 80 8.00 -0.99 14.80
CA GLN A 80 6.80 -0.17 14.68
C GLN A 80 5.56 -0.98 15.09
N PRO A 81 4.61 -0.36 15.81
CA PRO A 81 3.35 -1.01 16.13
C PRO A 81 2.53 -1.27 14.86
N THR A 82 1.76 -2.34 14.85
CA THR A 82 0.87 -2.75 13.74
C THR A 82 -0.08 -1.63 13.31
N ALA A 83 -0.50 -0.78 14.24
CA ALA A 83 -1.37 0.37 13.97
C ALA A 83 -0.77 1.40 13.01
N ASN A 84 0.56 1.40 12.84
CA ASN A 84 1.26 2.30 11.91
C ASN A 84 1.44 1.68 10.52
N ILE A 85 0.97 0.44 10.31
CA ILE A 85 1.10 -0.26 9.03
C ILE A 85 -0.22 -0.16 8.28
N GLN A 86 -0.17 0.36 7.06
CA GLN A 86 -1.33 0.47 6.19
C GLN A 86 -1.21 -0.47 5.01
N VAL A 87 -2.28 -1.24 4.76
CA VAL A 87 -2.41 -2.11 3.57
C VAL A 87 -3.28 -1.41 2.55
N LEU A 88 -2.79 -1.29 1.32
CA LEU A 88 -3.53 -0.72 0.20
C LEU A 88 -3.79 -1.83 -0.84
N THR A 89 -5.01 -1.91 -1.34
CA THR A 89 -5.40 -2.80 -2.42
C THR A 89 -6.29 -2.07 -3.42
N PRO A 90 -6.13 -2.33 -4.74
CA PRO A 90 -6.96 -1.68 -5.75
C PRO A 90 -8.37 -2.30 -5.87
N MET A 91 -8.61 -3.45 -5.20
CA MET A 91 -9.86 -4.20 -5.33
C MET A 91 -10.69 -4.17 -4.05
N GLN A 92 -12.00 -4.05 -4.19
CA GLN A 92 -12.92 -4.12 -3.05
C GLN A 92 -13.30 -5.56 -2.71
N ARG A 93 -13.46 -6.41 -3.73
CA ARG A 93 -13.92 -7.81 -3.62
C ARG A 93 -12.82 -8.77 -4.05
N GLY A 94 -12.99 -10.06 -3.71
CA GLY A 94 -12.05 -11.13 -4.02
C GLY A 94 -11.07 -11.43 -2.89
N VAL A 95 -10.22 -12.43 -3.08
CA VAL A 95 -9.30 -12.96 -2.06
C VAL A 95 -8.37 -11.87 -1.51
N VAL A 96 -7.84 -11.01 -2.39
CA VAL A 96 -6.97 -9.88 -2.03
C VAL A 96 -7.71 -8.53 -2.04
N GLY A 97 -9.05 -8.56 -2.03
CA GLY A 97 -9.87 -7.36 -1.92
C GLY A 97 -9.93 -6.81 -0.49
N ALA A 98 -10.23 -5.52 -0.36
CA ALA A 98 -10.26 -4.82 0.92
C ALA A 98 -11.18 -5.50 1.95
N ALA A 99 -12.36 -5.99 1.53
CA ALA A 99 -13.30 -6.65 2.43
C ALA A 99 -12.70 -7.93 3.05
N ASN A 100 -12.08 -8.79 2.23
CA ASN A 100 -11.49 -10.03 2.70
C ASN A 100 -10.21 -9.80 3.52
N LEU A 101 -9.33 -8.90 3.06
CA LEU A 101 -8.11 -8.56 3.80
C LEU A 101 -8.42 -7.93 5.16
N ASN A 102 -9.45 -7.08 5.25
CA ASN A 102 -9.88 -6.53 6.55
C ASN A 102 -10.31 -7.63 7.52
N MET A 103 -11.11 -8.61 7.06
CA MET A 103 -11.51 -9.74 7.92
C MET A 103 -10.29 -10.56 8.36
N ALA A 104 -9.41 -10.91 7.42
CA ALA A 104 -8.22 -11.72 7.72
C ALA A 104 -7.26 -11.02 8.68
N LEU A 105 -7.00 -9.73 8.47
CA LEU A 105 -6.17 -8.92 9.35
C LEU A 105 -6.82 -8.74 10.72
N GLN A 106 -8.12 -8.50 10.78
CA GLN A 106 -8.84 -8.36 12.03
C GLN A 106 -8.79 -9.64 12.88
N GLN A 107 -8.99 -10.80 12.26
CA GLN A 107 -8.84 -12.09 12.93
C GLN A 107 -7.41 -12.35 13.41
N ALA A 108 -6.41 -11.94 12.63
CA ALA A 108 -5.01 -12.17 12.97
C ALA A 108 -4.45 -11.21 14.03
N LEU A 109 -4.99 -10.00 14.13
CA LEU A 109 -4.48 -8.92 14.98
C LEU A 109 -5.31 -8.68 16.24
N ASN A 110 -6.62 -8.95 16.17
CA ASN A 110 -7.52 -8.74 17.30
C ASN A 110 -7.55 -10.00 18.19
N HIS A 111 -6.84 -9.95 19.30
CA HIS A 111 -6.85 -11.00 20.32
C HIS A 111 -7.99 -10.81 21.33
N ASN A 112 -8.87 -9.83 21.16
CA ASN A 112 -9.92 -9.51 22.12
C ASN A 112 -11.14 -10.41 21.88
N THR A 113 -11.41 -11.33 22.80
CA THR A 113 -12.58 -12.23 22.77
C THR A 113 -13.93 -11.53 22.94
N ALA A 114 -13.94 -10.25 23.31
CA ALA A 114 -15.12 -9.40 23.52
C ALA A 114 -15.41 -8.48 22.33
N ALA A 115 -15.13 -8.93 21.11
CA ALA A 115 -15.35 -8.13 19.91
C ALA A 115 -16.85 -7.89 19.67
N LEU A 116 -17.24 -6.62 19.55
CA LEU A 116 -18.61 -6.21 19.22
C LEU A 116 -18.81 -6.32 17.70
N ALA A 117 -19.71 -7.20 17.29
CA ALA A 117 -20.14 -7.29 15.90
C ALA A 117 -21.28 -6.30 15.62
N ARG A 118 -21.12 -5.39 14.67
CA ARG A 118 -22.17 -4.45 14.26
C ARG A 118 -22.13 -4.27 12.74
N GLY A 119 -23.25 -4.55 12.07
CA GLY A 119 -23.40 -4.32 10.63
C GLY A 119 -22.44 -5.11 9.75
N GLY A 120 -22.02 -6.32 10.17
CA GLY A 120 -21.05 -7.15 9.44
C GLY A 120 -19.58 -6.79 9.70
N TYR A 121 -19.31 -5.85 10.60
CA TYR A 121 -17.97 -5.49 11.06
C TYR A 121 -17.78 -5.91 12.51
N THR A 122 -16.59 -6.36 12.85
CA THR A 122 -16.17 -6.69 14.23
C THR A 122 -15.17 -5.63 14.69
N PHE A 123 -15.42 -5.02 15.85
CA PHE A 123 -14.61 -3.95 16.42
C PHE A 123 -13.87 -4.45 17.67
#